data_2b0b5b77bc90139b52fbcf0ddb0ed260
#
_entry.id   2b0b5b77bc90139b52fbcf0ddb0ed260
#
_cell.length_a   1.000
_cell.length_b   1.000
_cell.length_c   1.000
_cell.angle_alpha   90.00
_cell.angle_beta   90.00
_cell.angle_gamma   90.00
#
_symmetry.space_group_name_H-M   'P 1'
#
loop_
_entity.id
_entity.type
_entity.pdbx_description
1 polymer ?
#
loop_
_entity_poly.entity_id
_entity_poly.type
_entity_poly.pdbx_seq_one_letter_code
_entity_poly.pdbx_strand_id
1 'polypeptide(L)'
;SAVGYQTVEKKVKLAKGERIKVNVTIAPKVKELGEVVVTTSGVGRVNKSAFNAVAVDAKKLHNSTQTLAGALTKVPGVKLRESGGVGSDMQLYIDGFSGRHVKIFIDGIPQEGAGAAFDLNNVPINYADRIEVYKGVVPVGFGTDAIGGVINIVTNKQPGKWFLDASYSYGSFNTHKSYVRFGQIFKNGFMYEVNAFQNFSDNDYYVDTYVRDFEIREDGSVRFPPLDKSKIYHLKRFNDQYHNEAVIGKIGVVGKKWADRLALSFNYSYFYKEIQTGVYQDVVFGEKFRKGHSLAPSLEYYKKNLFVKNLDLLLTANYNHNLTNNVDTASRAYNWRGEFYERGSRGEQSYQNSESKNKNWNGTLRMNYHIGEAHTFTFSHVVSDFERTSRSIIGASSKFTDFSIPKITRKNVSGLSYRLMPSDKWNISAF
;
A
#
# COMPACT_ATOMS: atom_id res chain seq x y z
N SER A 1 -32.46 15.14 17.17
CA SER A 1 -31.88 13.83 16.80
C SER A 1 -30.68 13.58 17.68
N ALA A 2 -30.59 12.43 18.31
CA ALA A 2 -29.41 12.01 19.06
C ALA A 2 -28.53 11.14 18.17
N VAL A 3 -27.19 11.36 18.21
CA VAL A 3 -26.22 10.59 17.43
C VAL A 3 -26.28 9.13 17.88
N GLY A 4 -26.48 8.20 16.94
CA GLY A 4 -26.57 6.76 17.22
C GLY A 4 -27.98 6.21 17.44
N TYR A 5 -29.00 7.02 17.29
CA TYR A 5 -30.42 6.59 17.43
C TYR A 5 -31.18 6.80 16.10
N GLN A 6 -32.25 6.02 15.93
CA GLN A 6 -33.17 6.20 14.80
C GLN A 6 -33.92 7.52 14.95
N THR A 7 -34.06 8.24 13.84
CA THR A 7 -34.88 9.48 13.85
C THR A 7 -36.34 9.11 13.99
N VAL A 8 -36.99 9.60 15.04
CA VAL A 8 -38.45 9.46 15.25
C VAL A 8 -39.08 10.83 15.05
N GLU A 9 -40.04 10.92 14.12
CA GLU A 9 -40.88 12.11 13.90
C GLU A 9 -42.28 11.85 14.41
N LYS A 10 -42.79 12.74 15.28
CA LYS A 10 -44.14 12.67 15.83
C LYS A 10 -44.84 13.99 15.56
N LYS A 11 -45.86 13.94 14.72
CA LYS A 11 -46.70 15.13 14.44
C LYS A 11 -47.64 15.35 15.59
N VAL A 12 -47.62 16.54 16.19
CA VAL A 12 -48.48 16.92 17.31
C VAL A 12 -49.25 18.17 16.89
N LYS A 13 -50.58 18.16 17.07
CA LYS A 13 -51.44 19.35 16.92
C LYS A 13 -51.68 19.95 18.29
N LEU A 14 -51.37 21.21 18.46
CA LEU A 14 -51.60 21.98 19.70
C LEU A 14 -52.66 23.04 19.43
N ALA A 15 -53.65 23.06 20.29
CA ALA A 15 -54.63 24.16 20.35
C ALA A 15 -54.09 25.33 21.20
N LYS A 16 -54.60 26.52 21.03
CA LYS A 16 -54.16 27.75 21.75
C LYS A 16 -54.33 27.55 23.29
N GLY A 17 -53.22 27.53 24.01
CA GLY A 17 -53.20 27.39 25.48
C GLY A 17 -53.06 25.94 26.01
N GLU A 18 -52.95 24.95 25.14
CA GLU A 18 -52.81 23.53 25.52
C GLU A 18 -51.34 23.15 25.77
N ARG A 19 -51.07 22.35 26.78
CA ARG A 19 -49.77 21.76 27.09
C ARG A 19 -49.86 20.24 26.88
N ILE A 20 -49.05 19.72 25.92
CA ILE A 20 -48.99 18.28 25.64
C ILE A 20 -47.63 17.75 26.10
N LYS A 21 -47.61 16.69 26.87
CA LYS A 21 -46.38 15.95 27.17
C LYS A 21 -46.22 14.84 26.15
N VAL A 22 -45.19 14.95 25.30
CA VAL A 22 -44.87 13.94 24.27
C VAL A 22 -43.74 13.07 24.75
N ASN A 23 -44.02 11.82 25.03
CA ASN A 23 -42.99 10.82 25.31
C ASN A 23 -42.59 10.18 23.98
N VAL A 24 -41.29 10.17 23.72
CA VAL A 24 -40.71 9.56 22.52
C VAL A 24 -39.66 8.53 22.96
N THR A 25 -39.89 7.29 22.61
CA THR A 25 -38.90 6.22 22.78
C THR A 25 -38.05 6.17 21.53
N ILE A 26 -36.76 6.39 21.67
CA ILE A 26 -35.79 6.32 20.57
C ILE A 26 -35.08 4.98 20.66
N ALA A 27 -35.10 4.21 19.56
CA ALA A 27 -34.36 2.97 19.45
C ALA A 27 -32.94 3.26 19.01
N PRO A 28 -31.91 2.55 19.51
CA PRO A 28 -30.57 2.66 18.99
C PRO A 28 -30.58 2.34 17.50
N LYS A 29 -29.91 3.15 16.71
CA LYS A 29 -29.66 2.86 15.28
C LYS A 29 -28.59 1.81 15.21
N VAL A 30 -28.94 0.53 15.40
CA VAL A 30 -28.03 -0.59 15.18
C VAL A 30 -27.73 -0.61 13.68
N LYS A 31 -26.56 -0.13 13.31
CA LYS A 31 -26.06 -0.32 11.97
C LYS A 31 -25.60 -1.77 11.89
N GLU A 32 -26.38 -2.61 11.23
CA GLU A 32 -25.99 -3.98 10.90
C GLU A 32 -24.63 -3.98 10.21
N LEU A 33 -23.79 -4.84 10.68
CA LEU A 33 -22.41 -4.93 10.26
C LEU A 33 -22.08 -6.36 9.92
N GLY A 34 -22.17 -6.63 8.65
CA GLY A 34 -21.62 -7.84 8.07
C GLY A 34 -20.12 -7.98 8.40
N GLU A 35 -19.66 -9.21 8.47
CA GLU A 35 -18.25 -9.55 8.65
C GLU A 35 -17.38 -8.80 7.66
N VAL A 36 -16.36 -8.15 8.17
CA VAL A 36 -15.30 -7.44 7.44
C VAL A 36 -15.65 -7.09 5.99
N VAL A 37 -16.78 -6.48 5.81
CA VAL A 37 -16.95 -5.64 4.66
C VAL A 37 -16.12 -4.39 4.98
N VAL A 38 -15.09 -4.17 4.22
CA VAL A 38 -14.13 -3.07 4.29
C VAL A 38 -14.79 -1.69 4.35
N THR A 39 -16.04 -1.58 4.63
CA THR A 39 -16.80 -0.37 4.33
C THR A 39 -17.29 0.43 5.52
N THR A 40 -17.34 -0.01 6.76
CA THR A 40 -18.03 0.86 7.72
C THR A 40 -17.74 0.67 9.19
N SER A 41 -16.63 0.16 9.62
CA SER A 41 -16.49 0.12 11.05
C SER A 41 -15.18 0.72 11.51
N GLY A 42 -15.34 1.70 12.39
CA GLY A 42 -14.20 2.35 13.02
C GLY A 42 -13.27 1.37 13.73
N VAL A 43 -12.10 1.87 14.06
CA VAL A 43 -11.01 1.19 14.78
C VAL A 43 -11.49 0.26 15.91
N GLY A 44 -12.48 0.70 16.70
CA GLY A 44 -13.00 -0.07 17.84
C GLY A 44 -13.63 -1.41 17.47
N ARG A 45 -14.12 -1.55 16.24
CA ARG A 45 -14.79 -2.78 15.82
C ARG A 45 -13.78 -3.84 15.33
N VAL A 46 -12.74 -3.43 14.63
CA VAL A 46 -11.64 -4.33 14.25
C VAL A 46 -10.98 -4.88 15.50
N ASN A 47 -10.70 -4.01 16.49
CA ASN A 47 -10.09 -4.42 17.75
C ASN A 47 -10.99 -5.32 18.62
N LYS A 48 -12.30 -5.37 18.36
CA LYS A 48 -13.27 -6.28 19.01
C LYS A 48 -13.61 -7.50 18.15
N SER A 49 -12.96 -7.70 17.02
CA SER A 49 -13.20 -8.85 16.15
C SER A 49 -12.73 -10.15 16.80
N ALA A 50 -13.23 -11.29 16.33
CA ALA A 50 -12.78 -12.62 16.78
C ALA A 50 -11.35 -12.96 16.30
N PHE A 51 -10.79 -12.15 15.41
CA PHE A 51 -9.44 -12.31 14.87
C PHE A 51 -8.40 -11.57 15.74
N ASN A 52 -7.17 -12.03 15.74
CA ASN A 52 -6.05 -11.28 16.30
C ASN A 52 -5.76 -10.07 15.40
N ALA A 53 -6.52 -9.02 15.57
CA ALA A 53 -6.48 -7.84 14.71
C ALA A 53 -6.30 -6.55 15.52
N VAL A 54 -5.52 -5.63 14.97
CA VAL A 54 -5.30 -4.29 15.52
C VAL A 54 -5.56 -3.27 14.42
N ALA A 55 -6.35 -2.25 14.72
CA ALA A 55 -6.56 -1.13 13.82
C ALA A 55 -5.91 0.14 14.37
N VAL A 56 -5.15 0.82 13.52
CA VAL A 56 -4.57 2.15 13.74
C VAL A 56 -5.51 3.19 13.13
N ASP A 57 -5.93 4.15 13.92
CA ASP A 57 -6.69 5.32 13.45
C ASP A 57 -5.73 6.28 12.73
N ALA A 58 -5.68 6.17 11.40
CA ALA A 58 -4.79 7.00 10.59
C ALA A 58 -5.19 8.47 10.59
N LYS A 59 -6.48 8.79 10.78
CA LYS A 59 -6.95 10.19 10.84
C LYS A 59 -6.30 11.00 11.96
N LYS A 60 -5.98 10.35 13.09
CA LYS A 60 -5.26 11.01 14.20
C LYS A 60 -3.81 11.35 13.87
N LEU A 61 -3.28 10.76 12.79
CA LEU A 61 -1.92 10.95 12.33
C LEU A 61 -1.84 11.82 11.07
N HIS A 62 -2.99 12.25 10.53
CA HIS A 62 -3.03 13.18 9.39
C HIS A 62 -2.27 14.47 9.72
N ASN A 63 -1.77 15.13 8.69
CA ASN A 63 -0.95 16.33 8.78
C ASN A 63 0.37 16.14 9.55
N SER A 64 0.85 14.90 9.65
CA SER A 64 2.19 14.57 10.10
C SER A 64 3.06 14.13 8.92
N THR A 65 4.38 14.11 9.11
CA THR A 65 5.34 13.64 8.09
C THR A 65 5.40 12.12 7.98
N GLN A 66 4.52 11.39 8.70
CA GLN A 66 4.52 9.94 8.73
C GLN A 66 4.01 9.34 7.41
N THR A 67 4.57 8.20 7.05
CA THR A 67 4.10 7.32 6.00
C THR A 67 3.20 6.23 6.57
N LEU A 68 2.51 5.48 5.71
CA LEU A 68 1.75 4.30 6.15
C LEU A 68 2.63 3.28 6.87
N ALA A 69 3.86 3.08 6.38
CA ALA A 69 4.82 2.20 7.01
C ALA A 69 5.19 2.66 8.44
N GLY A 70 5.48 3.97 8.61
CA GLY A 70 5.77 4.53 9.92
C GLY A 70 4.62 4.38 10.92
N ALA A 71 3.37 4.48 10.46
CA ALA A 71 2.22 4.25 11.33
C ALA A 71 2.09 2.79 11.78
N LEU A 72 2.51 1.83 10.97
CA LEU A 72 2.48 0.40 11.28
C LEU A 72 3.43 0.01 12.41
N THR A 73 4.53 0.74 12.62
CA THR A 73 5.46 0.45 13.72
C THR A 73 4.84 0.62 15.11
N LYS A 74 3.68 1.29 15.19
CA LYS A 74 2.90 1.44 16.45
C LYS A 74 2.09 0.20 16.79
N VAL A 75 2.00 -0.77 15.89
CA VAL A 75 1.26 -2.01 16.10
C VAL A 75 2.18 -3.05 16.75
N PRO A 76 1.85 -3.59 17.93
CA PRO A 76 2.64 -4.63 18.58
C PRO A 76 2.85 -5.82 17.63
N GLY A 77 4.08 -6.36 17.57
CA GLY A 77 4.46 -7.46 16.67
C GLY A 77 4.75 -7.05 15.23
N VAL A 78 4.50 -5.81 14.85
CA VAL A 78 4.92 -5.28 13.55
C VAL A 78 6.29 -4.61 13.69
N LYS A 79 7.24 -5.03 12.84
CA LYS A 79 8.57 -4.43 12.76
C LYS A 79 8.85 -4.00 11.33
N LEU A 80 9.49 -2.86 11.21
CA LEU A 80 9.94 -2.30 9.96
C LEU A 80 11.47 -2.28 9.94
N ARG A 81 12.07 -2.74 8.87
CA ARG A 81 13.49 -2.60 8.60
C ARG A 81 13.66 -1.81 7.30
N GLU A 82 14.23 -0.66 7.39
CA GLU A 82 14.61 0.18 6.25
C GLU A 82 16.13 0.13 6.07
N SER A 83 16.60 0.17 4.84
CA SER A 83 18.02 0.05 4.50
C SER A 83 18.72 1.39 4.34
N GLY A 84 18.00 2.52 4.45
CA GLY A 84 18.58 3.85 4.26
C GLY A 84 17.55 4.96 4.32
N GLY A 85 17.75 6.03 3.53
CA GLY A 85 16.89 7.20 3.45
C GLY A 85 15.56 6.98 2.73
N VAL A 86 14.95 8.07 2.28
CA VAL A 86 13.66 8.05 1.56
C VAL A 86 13.77 7.15 0.31
N GLY A 87 12.77 6.27 0.12
CA GLY A 87 12.76 5.32 -1.01
C GLY A 87 13.73 4.14 -0.86
N SER A 88 14.35 3.95 0.30
CA SER A 88 15.16 2.77 0.58
C SER A 88 14.31 1.50 0.61
N ASP A 89 14.96 0.36 0.38
CA ASP A 89 14.27 -0.93 0.42
C ASP A 89 13.77 -1.20 1.85
N MET A 90 12.49 -1.52 1.94
CA MET A 90 11.78 -1.76 3.19
C MET A 90 11.40 -3.22 3.33
N GLN A 91 11.63 -3.79 4.50
CA GLN A 91 11.11 -5.10 4.88
C GLN A 91 10.15 -4.95 6.06
N LEU A 92 8.93 -5.40 5.86
CA LEU A 92 7.89 -5.42 6.86
C LEU A 92 7.77 -6.82 7.44
N TYR A 93 7.72 -6.90 8.79
CA TYR A 93 7.55 -8.14 9.54
C TYR A 93 6.27 -8.06 10.37
N ILE A 94 5.49 -9.13 10.37
CA ILE A 94 4.39 -9.36 11.31
C ILE A 94 4.72 -10.65 12.10
N ASP A 95 4.94 -10.53 13.40
CA ASP A 95 5.31 -11.64 14.29
C ASP A 95 6.43 -12.55 13.73
N GLY A 96 7.43 -11.93 13.05
CA GLY A 96 8.58 -12.59 12.43
C GLY A 96 8.39 -13.00 10.97
N PHE A 97 7.17 -13.01 10.44
CA PHE A 97 6.91 -13.30 9.02
C PHE A 97 7.11 -12.07 8.14
N SER A 98 7.66 -12.24 6.95
CA SER A 98 7.89 -11.16 5.99
C SER A 98 7.72 -11.61 4.54
N GLY A 99 7.86 -10.67 3.60
CA GLY A 99 7.81 -10.91 2.17
C GLY A 99 6.46 -11.49 1.75
N ARG A 100 6.46 -12.60 1.02
CA ARG A 100 5.23 -13.23 0.49
C ARG A 100 4.23 -13.72 1.54
N HIS A 101 4.68 -13.86 2.80
CA HIS A 101 3.84 -14.33 3.90
C HIS A 101 2.98 -13.23 4.51
N VAL A 102 3.27 -11.97 4.20
CA VAL A 102 2.49 -10.80 4.60
C VAL A 102 1.88 -10.19 3.35
N LYS A 103 0.56 -10.02 3.35
CA LYS A 103 -0.16 -9.46 2.21
C LYS A 103 -0.71 -8.08 2.53
N ILE A 104 -0.65 -7.20 1.53
CA ILE A 104 -1.12 -5.81 1.63
C ILE A 104 -2.35 -5.66 0.76
N PHE A 105 -3.37 -5.03 1.32
CA PHE A 105 -4.62 -4.70 0.64
C PHE A 105 -4.91 -3.21 0.79
N ILE A 106 -5.56 -2.65 -0.20
CA ILE A 106 -6.19 -1.33 -0.13
C ILE A 106 -7.67 -1.51 -0.38
N ASP A 107 -8.49 -1.14 0.61
CA ASP A 107 -9.94 -1.33 0.56
C ASP A 107 -10.36 -2.79 0.25
N GLY A 108 -9.55 -3.77 0.67
CA GLY A 108 -9.78 -5.18 0.41
C GLY A 108 -9.32 -5.66 -0.99
N ILE A 109 -8.69 -4.80 -1.79
CA ILE A 109 -8.09 -5.15 -3.09
C ILE A 109 -6.62 -5.50 -2.87
N PRO A 110 -6.16 -6.69 -3.28
CA PRO A 110 -4.76 -7.09 -3.08
C PRO A 110 -3.81 -6.21 -3.91
N GLN A 111 -2.69 -5.82 -3.30
CA GLN A 111 -1.67 -4.96 -3.90
C GLN A 111 -0.47 -5.76 -4.44
N GLU A 112 -0.61 -7.04 -4.69
CA GLU A 112 0.43 -7.85 -5.31
C GLU A 112 0.78 -7.29 -6.70
N GLY A 113 2.06 -7.02 -6.93
CA GLY A 113 2.54 -6.47 -8.20
C GLY A 113 2.35 -4.96 -8.39
N ALA A 114 1.97 -4.22 -7.35
CA ALA A 114 1.73 -2.77 -7.45
C ALA A 114 2.99 -1.92 -7.76
N GLY A 115 4.18 -2.49 -7.62
CA GLY A 115 5.45 -1.82 -7.95
C GLY A 115 6.00 -0.95 -6.81
N ALA A 116 7.31 -0.66 -6.89
CA ALA A 116 8.08 0.00 -5.83
C ALA A 116 7.64 1.46 -5.57
N ALA A 117 7.05 2.13 -6.54
CA ALA A 117 6.57 3.50 -6.34
C ALA A 117 5.37 3.58 -5.37
N PHE A 118 4.65 2.47 -5.18
CA PHE A 118 3.50 2.37 -4.29
C PHE A 118 3.80 1.57 -3.00
N ASP A 119 5.06 1.51 -2.59
CA ASP A 119 5.44 0.93 -1.30
C ASP A 119 4.90 1.76 -0.13
N LEU A 120 4.60 1.10 0.99
CA LEU A 120 4.00 1.73 2.18
C LEU A 120 4.83 2.85 2.78
N ASN A 121 6.15 2.84 2.59
CA ASN A 121 7.05 3.91 3.03
C ASN A 121 7.00 5.15 2.13
N ASN A 122 6.39 5.06 0.94
CA ASN A 122 6.22 6.16 0.00
C ASN A 122 4.82 6.80 0.08
N VAL A 123 3.83 6.05 0.57
CA VAL A 123 2.45 6.52 0.64
C VAL A 123 2.23 7.31 1.93
N PRO A 124 1.79 8.59 1.84
CA PRO A 124 1.55 9.42 3.01
C PRO A 124 0.38 8.88 3.85
N ILE A 125 0.45 9.11 5.17
CA ILE A 125 -0.56 8.64 6.11
C ILE A 125 -1.96 9.22 5.82
N ASN A 126 -2.03 10.40 5.23
CA ASN A 126 -3.29 11.06 4.83
C ASN A 126 -4.12 10.26 3.80
N TYR A 127 -3.49 9.30 3.10
CA TYR A 127 -4.19 8.43 2.16
C TYR A 127 -5.18 7.49 2.86
N ALA A 128 -4.93 7.12 4.13
CA ALA A 128 -5.73 6.17 4.87
C ALA A 128 -6.64 6.83 5.91
N ASP A 129 -7.83 6.29 6.10
CA ASP A 129 -8.68 6.54 7.28
C ASP A 129 -8.22 5.72 8.47
N ARG A 130 -7.87 4.46 8.21
CA ARG A 130 -7.33 3.53 9.19
C ARG A 130 -6.50 2.46 8.51
N ILE A 131 -5.62 1.83 9.29
CA ILE A 131 -4.84 0.68 8.86
C ILE A 131 -5.25 -0.50 9.76
N GLU A 132 -5.67 -1.59 9.16
CA GLU A 132 -6.05 -2.82 9.84
C GLU A 132 -4.94 -3.85 9.68
N VAL A 133 -4.48 -4.43 10.77
CA VAL A 133 -3.46 -5.48 10.78
C VAL A 133 -4.05 -6.74 11.38
N TYR A 134 -4.19 -7.76 10.57
CA TYR A 134 -4.62 -9.10 10.97
C TYR A 134 -3.40 -10.00 11.07
N LYS A 135 -3.21 -10.65 12.20
CA LYS A 135 -2.03 -11.47 12.51
C LYS A 135 -2.37 -12.95 12.49
N GLY A 136 -1.56 -13.76 11.82
CA GLY A 136 -1.79 -15.17 11.67
C GLY A 136 -3.07 -15.46 10.88
N VAL A 137 -4.12 -15.86 11.59
CA VAL A 137 -5.41 -16.17 10.98
C VAL A 137 -6.13 -14.91 10.52
N VAL A 138 -6.52 -14.86 9.26
CA VAL A 138 -7.18 -13.71 8.62
C VAL A 138 -8.61 -14.03 8.21
N PRO A 139 -9.50 -13.03 8.15
CA PRO A 139 -10.86 -13.24 7.65
C PRO A 139 -10.86 -13.87 6.24
N VAL A 140 -11.72 -14.85 6.04
CA VAL A 140 -11.92 -15.54 4.74
C VAL A 140 -12.15 -14.55 3.59
N GLY A 141 -12.76 -13.42 3.92
CA GLY A 141 -12.98 -12.34 2.96
C GLY A 141 -11.75 -11.80 2.25
N PHE A 142 -10.55 -11.98 2.75
CA PHE A 142 -9.33 -11.61 2.04
C PHE A 142 -8.89 -12.69 1.04
N GLY A 143 -9.34 -13.95 1.19
CA GLY A 143 -9.05 -15.03 0.25
C GLY A 143 -7.58 -15.18 -0.07
N THR A 144 -6.74 -15.24 0.96
CA THR A 144 -5.28 -15.18 0.79
C THR A 144 -4.58 -16.37 1.42
N ASP A 145 -3.38 -16.65 0.92
CA ASP A 145 -2.39 -17.60 1.44
C ASP A 145 -1.39 -16.95 2.43
N ALA A 146 -1.73 -15.80 3.00
CA ALA A 146 -0.88 -15.09 3.95
C ALA A 146 -0.82 -15.82 5.30
N ILE A 147 0.31 -16.46 5.59
CA ILE A 147 0.54 -17.17 6.86
C ILE A 147 0.87 -16.18 7.98
N GLY A 148 1.63 -15.13 7.66
CA GLY A 148 2.05 -14.12 8.65
C GLY A 148 0.95 -13.13 8.98
N GLY A 149 0.07 -12.84 8.04
CA GLY A 149 -1.04 -11.91 8.23
C GLY A 149 -1.31 -10.98 7.05
N VAL A 150 -2.28 -10.10 7.27
CA VAL A 150 -2.77 -9.13 6.28
C VAL A 150 -2.73 -7.73 6.86
N ILE A 151 -2.27 -6.78 6.04
CA ILE A 151 -2.41 -5.36 6.27
C ILE A 151 -3.44 -4.84 5.27
N ASN A 152 -4.52 -4.25 5.78
CA ASN A 152 -5.55 -3.64 4.96
C ASN A 152 -5.60 -2.12 5.23
N ILE A 153 -5.27 -1.34 4.22
CA ILE A 153 -5.35 0.11 4.24
C ILE A 153 -6.76 0.49 3.81
N VAL A 154 -7.48 1.12 4.70
CA VAL A 154 -8.86 1.54 4.43
C VAL A 154 -8.87 3.02 4.12
N THR A 155 -9.31 3.37 2.92
CA THR A 155 -9.49 4.76 2.49
C THR A 155 -10.87 5.29 2.87
N ASN A 156 -11.04 6.61 2.87
CA ASN A 156 -12.35 7.19 3.14
C ASN A 156 -13.29 6.96 1.95
N LYS A 157 -14.28 6.11 2.14
CA LYS A 157 -15.27 5.77 1.11
C LYS A 157 -16.54 6.65 1.13
N GLN A 158 -16.67 7.52 2.11
CA GLN A 158 -17.79 8.45 2.25
C GLN A 158 -17.29 9.89 2.37
N PRO A 159 -16.66 10.45 1.33
CA PRO A 159 -16.38 11.86 1.31
C PRO A 159 -17.70 12.65 1.34
N GLY A 160 -17.69 13.81 1.98
CA GLY A 160 -18.82 14.73 1.96
C GLY A 160 -19.19 15.21 0.55
N LYS A 161 -20.02 16.25 0.45
CA LYS A 161 -20.44 16.79 -0.86
C LYS A 161 -19.24 17.14 -1.75
N TRP A 162 -18.22 17.78 -1.21
CA TRP A 162 -16.91 17.94 -1.81
C TRP A 162 -15.85 17.99 -0.69
N PHE A 163 -14.62 17.68 -1.00
CA PHE A 163 -13.50 17.77 -0.06
C PHE A 163 -12.20 18.05 -0.80
N LEU A 164 -11.30 18.73 -0.12
CA LEU A 164 -9.92 18.96 -0.51
C LEU A 164 -9.04 18.74 0.73
N ASP A 165 -8.02 17.90 0.60
CA ASP A 165 -6.98 17.69 1.57
C ASP A 165 -5.64 17.87 0.85
N ALA A 166 -4.77 18.73 1.36
CA ALA A 166 -3.47 18.98 0.78
C ALA A 166 -2.43 19.14 1.88
N SER A 167 -1.28 18.55 1.69
CA SER A 167 -0.15 18.70 2.59
C SER A 167 1.17 18.79 1.83
N TYR A 168 2.08 19.55 2.38
CA TYR A 168 3.45 19.66 1.93
C TYR A 168 4.38 19.64 3.14
N SER A 169 5.48 18.94 3.03
CA SER A 169 6.53 18.93 4.03
C SER A 169 7.90 19.06 3.39
N TYR A 170 8.77 19.78 4.05
CA TYR A 170 10.18 19.94 3.72
C TYR A 170 11.04 19.48 4.89
N GLY A 171 12.12 18.77 4.64
CA GLY A 171 12.99 18.20 5.66
C GLY A 171 14.46 18.15 5.25
N SER A 172 15.29 17.57 6.11
CA SER A 172 16.72 17.38 5.87
C SER A 172 16.96 16.62 4.57
N PHE A 173 18.15 16.81 3.98
CA PHE A 173 18.58 16.18 2.73
C PHE A 173 17.69 16.56 1.54
N ASN A 174 17.25 17.83 1.52
CA ASN A 174 16.37 18.35 0.47
C ASN A 174 15.11 17.48 0.29
N THR A 175 14.55 16.98 1.39
CA THR A 175 13.40 16.08 1.32
C THR A 175 12.12 16.86 1.16
N HIS A 176 11.39 16.59 0.08
CA HIS A 176 10.08 17.16 -0.23
C HIS A 176 9.03 16.06 -0.26
N LYS A 177 7.91 16.25 0.41
CA LYS A 177 6.75 15.37 0.32
C LYS A 177 5.51 16.21 0.08
N SER A 178 4.81 15.93 -0.99
CA SER A 178 3.56 16.60 -1.37
C SER A 178 2.43 15.59 -1.44
N TYR A 179 1.26 15.99 -0.99
CA TYR A 179 0.04 15.20 -1.09
C TYR A 179 -1.14 16.10 -1.40
N VAL A 180 -1.99 15.67 -2.30
CA VAL A 180 -3.27 16.30 -2.56
C VAL A 180 -4.34 15.24 -2.78
N ARG A 181 -5.49 15.45 -2.19
CA ARG A 181 -6.70 14.65 -2.39
C ARG A 181 -7.88 15.57 -2.56
N PHE A 182 -8.65 15.37 -3.61
CA PHE A 182 -9.90 16.09 -3.80
C PHE A 182 -10.94 15.20 -4.46
N GLY A 183 -12.19 15.52 -4.26
CA GLY A 183 -13.28 14.78 -4.87
C GLY A 183 -14.65 15.29 -4.44
N GLN A 184 -15.66 14.70 -5.04
CA GLN A 184 -17.04 15.07 -4.81
C GLN A 184 -17.98 13.89 -5.04
N ILE A 185 -19.06 13.86 -4.26
CA ILE A 185 -20.24 13.05 -4.55
C ILE A 185 -21.39 14.02 -4.86
N PHE A 186 -21.93 13.93 -6.06
CA PHE A 186 -23.08 14.72 -6.50
C PHE A 186 -24.40 14.15 -5.95
N LYS A 187 -25.44 14.98 -5.94
CA LYS A 187 -26.79 14.58 -5.49
C LYS A 187 -27.36 13.40 -6.28
N ASN A 188 -26.99 13.27 -7.55
CA ASN A 188 -27.38 12.15 -8.40
C ASN A 188 -26.60 10.85 -8.11
N GLY A 189 -25.69 10.85 -7.14
CA GLY A 189 -24.86 9.71 -6.78
C GLY A 189 -23.60 9.51 -7.63
N PHE A 190 -23.36 10.31 -8.68
CA PHE A 190 -22.08 10.30 -9.38
C PHE A 190 -20.97 10.76 -8.44
N MET A 191 -19.81 10.11 -8.50
CA MET A 191 -18.64 10.45 -7.68
C MET A 191 -17.37 10.48 -8.50
N TYR A 192 -16.45 11.37 -8.14
CA TYR A 192 -15.07 11.34 -8.56
C TYR A 192 -14.15 11.64 -7.38
N GLU A 193 -12.94 11.13 -7.44
CA GLU A 193 -11.88 11.37 -6.47
C GLU A 193 -10.53 11.31 -7.18
N VAL A 194 -9.63 12.20 -6.81
CA VAL A 194 -8.22 12.18 -7.24
C VAL A 194 -7.34 12.27 -6.00
N ASN A 195 -6.37 11.38 -5.92
CA ASN A 195 -5.29 11.43 -4.95
C ASN A 195 -3.98 11.50 -5.72
N ALA A 196 -3.10 12.41 -5.34
CA ALA A 196 -1.76 12.48 -5.89
C ALA A 196 -0.75 12.72 -4.77
N PHE A 197 0.41 12.10 -4.89
CA PHE A 197 1.51 12.34 -3.96
C PHE A 197 2.86 12.25 -4.68
N GLN A 198 3.84 12.91 -4.11
CA GLN A 198 5.20 12.94 -4.58
C GLN A 198 6.14 12.94 -3.37
N ASN A 199 7.24 12.20 -3.47
CA ASN A 199 8.37 12.27 -2.55
C ASN A 199 9.65 12.48 -3.35
N PHE A 200 10.49 13.35 -2.85
CA PHE A 200 11.82 13.61 -3.36
C PHE A 200 12.79 13.75 -2.19
N SER A 201 14.01 13.23 -2.35
CA SER A 201 15.12 13.46 -1.41
C SER A 201 16.45 13.25 -2.11
N ASP A 202 17.42 14.07 -1.82
CA ASP A 202 18.80 13.85 -2.26
C ASP A 202 19.46 12.71 -1.48
N ASN A 203 18.94 12.36 -0.29
CA ASN A 203 19.48 11.34 0.61
C ASN A 203 20.99 11.49 0.86
N ASP A 204 21.48 12.71 0.83
CA ASP A 204 22.91 13.07 0.89
C ASP A 204 23.44 13.16 2.34
N TYR A 205 22.94 12.29 3.20
CA TYR A 205 23.35 12.20 4.61
C TYR A 205 24.77 11.61 4.75
N TYR A 206 25.38 11.89 5.89
CA TYR A 206 26.71 11.38 6.23
C TYR A 206 26.65 9.95 6.75
N VAL A 207 27.70 9.19 6.42
CA VAL A 207 27.91 7.83 6.90
C VAL A 207 29.36 7.63 7.31
N ASP A 208 29.58 6.77 8.30
CA ASP A 208 30.91 6.32 8.68
C ASP A 208 31.28 5.10 7.85
N THR A 209 32.39 5.20 7.11
CA THR A 209 32.80 4.17 6.14
C THR A 209 34.33 4.12 5.95
N TYR A 210 34.79 3.02 5.38
CA TYR A 210 36.14 2.94 4.84
C TYR A 210 36.17 3.45 3.41
N VAL A 211 37.29 4.01 2.99
CA VAL A 211 37.50 4.47 1.61
C VAL A 211 38.44 3.50 0.91
N ARG A 212 37.95 2.94 -0.21
CA ARG A 212 38.80 2.18 -1.14
C ARG A 212 39.49 3.17 -2.05
N ASP A 213 40.72 3.55 -1.70
CA ASP A 213 41.51 4.47 -2.47
C ASP A 213 42.08 3.80 -3.74
N PHE A 214 42.43 4.62 -4.72
CA PHE A 214 43.15 4.24 -5.91
C PHE A 214 44.15 5.35 -6.30
N GLU A 215 45.19 4.96 -7.00
CA GLU A 215 46.22 5.85 -7.53
C GLU A 215 46.31 5.63 -9.04
N ILE A 216 46.16 6.69 -9.82
CA ILE A 216 46.36 6.65 -11.28
C ILE A 216 47.85 6.96 -11.53
N ARG A 217 48.58 6.01 -12.13
CA ARG A 217 49.98 6.16 -12.47
C ARG A 217 50.16 6.93 -13.77
N GLU A 218 51.36 7.39 -14.02
CA GLU A 218 51.72 8.12 -15.26
C GLU A 218 51.45 7.32 -16.53
N ASP A 219 51.54 5.97 -16.46
CA ASP A 219 51.24 5.06 -17.57
C ASP A 219 49.72 4.81 -17.75
N GLY A 220 48.89 5.47 -16.96
CA GLY A 220 47.41 5.29 -16.97
C GLY A 220 46.92 4.04 -16.21
N SER A 221 47.83 3.22 -15.66
CA SER A 221 47.42 2.08 -14.84
C SER A 221 46.91 2.52 -13.48
N VAL A 222 45.97 1.75 -12.94
CA VAL A 222 45.34 2.03 -11.62
C VAL A 222 45.91 1.06 -10.56
N ARG A 223 46.46 1.61 -9.51
CA ARG A 223 46.91 0.88 -8.33
C ARG A 223 45.86 0.98 -7.22
N PHE A 224 45.61 -0.10 -6.54
CA PHE A 224 44.70 -0.17 -5.38
C PHE A 224 45.54 -0.43 -4.12
N PRO A 225 45.73 0.58 -3.25
CA PRO A 225 46.32 0.39 -1.94
C PRO A 225 45.46 -0.58 -1.11
N PRO A 226 46.04 -1.33 -0.15
CA PRO A 226 45.26 -2.12 0.79
C PRO A 226 44.28 -1.23 1.56
N LEU A 227 43.06 -1.76 1.78
CA LEU A 227 42.03 -1.05 2.56
C LEU A 227 42.52 -0.81 3.99
N ASP A 228 42.69 0.44 4.36
CA ASP A 228 43.07 0.84 5.73
C ASP A 228 41.85 0.82 6.65
N LYS A 229 41.67 -0.28 7.37
CA LYS A 229 40.57 -0.46 8.33
C LYS A 229 40.80 0.28 9.65
N SER A 230 41.95 0.92 9.85
CA SER A 230 42.19 1.76 11.04
C SER A 230 41.58 3.15 10.90
N LYS A 231 41.24 3.57 9.69
CA LYS A 231 40.68 4.90 9.40
C LYS A 231 39.21 4.81 8.98
N ILE A 232 38.34 5.36 9.80
CA ILE A 232 36.94 5.54 9.50
C ILE A 232 36.76 7.00 9.06
N TYR A 233 36.09 7.20 7.94
CA TYR A 233 35.82 8.52 7.34
C TYR A 233 34.34 8.82 7.48
N HIS A 234 33.99 10.03 7.88
CA HIS A 234 32.62 10.56 7.93
C HIS A 234 32.34 11.29 6.62
N LEU A 235 31.67 10.63 5.66
CA LEU A 235 31.51 11.12 4.29
C LEU A 235 30.04 11.20 3.90
N LYS A 236 29.77 12.19 3.04
CA LYS A 236 28.45 12.46 2.49
C LYS A 236 28.14 11.52 1.33
N ARG A 237 26.90 11.03 1.26
CA ARG A 237 26.40 10.30 0.10
C ARG A 237 26.24 11.24 -1.09
N PHE A 238 26.40 10.73 -2.32
CA PHE A 238 26.36 11.55 -3.55
C PHE A 238 25.62 10.90 -4.71
N ASN A 239 25.23 9.62 -4.61
CA ASN A 239 24.45 8.88 -5.61
C ASN A 239 23.35 8.06 -4.94
N ASP A 240 22.44 8.73 -4.20
CA ASP A 240 21.35 8.08 -3.47
C ASP A 240 20.03 8.84 -3.60
N GLN A 241 19.92 9.72 -4.60
CA GLN A 241 18.71 10.49 -4.86
C GLN A 241 17.51 9.58 -5.09
N TYR A 242 16.38 9.97 -4.55
CA TYR A 242 15.10 9.30 -4.75
C TYR A 242 14.01 10.27 -5.18
N HIS A 243 13.24 9.86 -6.15
CA HIS A 243 12.02 10.54 -6.58
C HIS A 243 10.93 9.54 -6.89
N ASN A 244 9.73 9.76 -6.37
CA ASN A 244 8.55 9.03 -6.82
C ASN A 244 7.31 9.94 -6.85
N GLU A 245 6.39 9.57 -7.71
CA GLU A 245 5.09 10.21 -7.84
C GLU A 245 4.00 9.18 -8.12
N ALA A 246 2.80 9.43 -7.64
CA ALA A 246 1.64 8.61 -7.96
C ALA A 246 0.38 9.45 -8.07
N VAL A 247 -0.49 9.03 -8.98
CA VAL A 247 -1.81 9.62 -9.17
C VAL A 247 -2.83 8.49 -9.21
N ILE A 248 -3.86 8.60 -8.36
CA ILE A 248 -4.96 7.66 -8.28
C ILE A 248 -6.24 8.41 -8.59
N GLY A 249 -6.80 8.16 -9.77
CA GLY A 249 -8.13 8.65 -10.16
C GLY A 249 -9.19 7.60 -9.84
N LYS A 250 -10.36 8.04 -9.37
CA LYS A 250 -11.52 7.19 -9.10
C LYS A 250 -12.78 7.87 -9.58
N ILE A 251 -13.58 7.18 -10.37
CA ILE A 251 -14.90 7.61 -10.82
C ILE A 251 -15.93 6.54 -10.55
N GLY A 252 -17.18 6.92 -10.34
CA GLY A 252 -18.19 5.91 -10.08
C GLY A 252 -19.54 6.48 -9.70
N VAL A 253 -20.38 5.60 -9.17
CA VAL A 253 -21.70 5.93 -8.67
C VAL A 253 -21.94 5.27 -7.32
N VAL A 254 -22.71 5.94 -6.46
CA VAL A 254 -23.15 5.45 -5.15
C VAL A 254 -24.64 5.60 -4.98
N GLY A 255 -25.26 4.73 -4.17
CA GLY A 255 -26.66 4.82 -3.79
C GLY A 255 -27.65 4.60 -4.94
N LYS A 256 -27.30 3.80 -5.94
CA LYS A 256 -28.20 3.42 -7.03
C LYS A 256 -29.00 2.16 -6.68
N LYS A 257 -30.19 2.00 -7.29
CA LYS A 257 -31.00 0.79 -7.09
C LYS A 257 -30.27 -0.49 -7.47
N TRP A 258 -29.43 -0.44 -8.50
CA TRP A 258 -28.66 -1.55 -9.03
C TRP A 258 -27.24 -1.70 -8.44
N ALA A 259 -26.72 -0.65 -7.78
CA ALA A 259 -25.43 -0.68 -7.10
C ALA A 259 -25.42 0.27 -5.91
N ASP A 260 -25.09 -0.22 -4.72
CA ASP A 260 -24.81 0.66 -3.60
C ASP A 260 -23.49 1.41 -3.81
N ARG A 261 -22.55 0.79 -4.53
CA ARG A 261 -21.32 1.39 -5.01
C ARG A 261 -20.82 0.68 -6.27
N LEU A 262 -20.51 1.44 -7.30
CA LEU A 262 -19.70 1.01 -8.44
C LEU A 262 -18.61 2.04 -8.62
N ALA A 263 -17.36 1.62 -8.61
CA ALA A 263 -16.21 2.50 -8.80
C ALA A 263 -15.19 1.88 -9.75
N LEU A 264 -14.73 2.69 -10.70
CA LEU A 264 -13.57 2.44 -11.53
C LEU A 264 -12.43 3.29 -10.99
N SER A 265 -11.28 2.70 -10.74
CA SER A 265 -10.08 3.41 -10.30
C SER A 265 -8.95 3.17 -11.27
N PHE A 266 -8.09 4.15 -11.38
CA PHE A 266 -6.91 4.13 -12.23
C PHE A 266 -5.74 4.66 -11.41
N ASN A 267 -4.72 3.83 -11.22
CA ASN A 267 -3.52 4.19 -10.49
C ASN A 267 -2.34 4.20 -11.47
N TYR A 268 -1.64 5.32 -11.54
CA TYR A 268 -0.36 5.45 -12.21
C TYR A 268 0.69 5.87 -11.21
N SER A 269 1.88 5.29 -11.28
CA SER A 269 3.00 5.67 -10.44
C SER A 269 4.32 5.52 -11.18
N TYR A 270 5.29 6.38 -10.82
CA TYR A 270 6.65 6.39 -11.33
C TYR A 270 7.63 6.51 -10.17
N PHE A 271 8.82 5.93 -10.31
CA PHE A 271 9.93 6.14 -9.39
C PHE A 271 11.28 6.15 -10.13
N TYR A 272 12.19 6.90 -9.55
CA TYR A 272 13.63 6.92 -9.87
C TYR A 272 14.41 6.80 -8.57
N LYS A 273 15.44 5.97 -8.55
CA LYS A 273 16.28 5.71 -7.39
C LYS A 273 17.73 5.50 -7.81
N GLU A 274 18.61 6.33 -7.34
CA GLU A 274 20.05 6.12 -7.40
C GLU A 274 20.47 5.06 -6.37
N ILE A 275 21.55 4.37 -6.64
CA ILE A 275 22.05 3.27 -5.81
C ILE A 275 23.53 3.50 -5.57
N GLN A 276 23.85 4.06 -4.40
CA GLN A 276 25.24 4.34 -4.07
C GLN A 276 26.01 3.15 -3.53
N THR A 277 25.37 2.23 -2.82
CA THR A 277 26.05 1.09 -2.20
C THR A 277 25.35 -0.22 -2.52
N GLY A 278 26.15 -1.31 -2.56
CA GLY A 278 25.65 -2.68 -2.57
C GLY A 278 25.46 -3.26 -1.16
N VAL A 279 25.82 -4.54 -1.01
CA VAL A 279 25.77 -5.25 0.28
C VAL A 279 26.83 -4.72 1.26
N TYR A 280 28.01 -4.36 0.73
CA TYR A 280 29.11 -3.79 1.51
C TYR A 280 29.11 -2.28 1.34
N GLN A 281 29.16 -1.56 2.46
CA GLN A 281 29.12 -0.10 2.46
C GLN A 281 30.37 0.55 1.87
N ASP A 282 31.54 -0.10 1.98
CA ASP A 282 32.80 0.36 1.43
C ASP A 282 32.91 0.20 -0.11
N VAL A 283 31.92 -0.47 -0.74
CA VAL A 283 31.78 -0.58 -2.19
C VAL A 283 30.76 0.45 -2.68
N VAL A 284 31.21 1.40 -3.45
CA VAL A 284 30.44 2.56 -3.89
C VAL A 284 30.14 2.50 -5.39
N PHE A 285 28.97 2.95 -5.76
CA PHE A 285 28.54 3.18 -7.14
C PHE A 285 28.19 4.65 -7.31
N GLY A 286 28.60 5.25 -8.41
CA GLY A 286 28.39 6.67 -8.71
C GLY A 286 27.35 6.95 -9.78
N GLU A 287 27.01 5.96 -10.61
CA GLU A 287 26.11 6.14 -11.75
C GLU A 287 25.02 5.06 -11.86
N LYS A 288 25.01 4.12 -10.93
CA LYS A 288 24.02 3.04 -10.90
C LYS A 288 22.66 3.55 -10.41
N PHE A 289 21.60 3.18 -11.12
CA PHE A 289 20.24 3.57 -10.75
C PHE A 289 19.18 2.55 -11.13
N ARG A 290 17.99 2.73 -10.58
CA ARG A 290 16.76 1.99 -10.90
C ARG A 290 15.64 2.98 -11.18
N LYS A 291 14.78 2.68 -12.16
CA LYS A 291 13.57 3.43 -12.43
C LYS A 291 12.43 2.50 -12.84
N GLY A 292 11.22 2.96 -12.70
CA GLY A 292 10.08 2.17 -13.12
C GLY A 292 8.77 2.93 -13.07
N HIS A 293 7.77 2.34 -13.69
CA HIS A 293 6.39 2.85 -13.63
C HIS A 293 5.41 1.70 -13.48
N SER A 294 4.26 2.02 -12.94
CA SER A 294 3.17 1.07 -12.73
C SER A 294 1.85 1.67 -13.18
N LEU A 295 1.01 0.80 -13.74
CA LEU A 295 -0.35 1.11 -14.14
C LEU A 295 -1.27 0.07 -13.55
N ALA A 296 -2.28 0.50 -12.78
CA ALA A 296 -3.18 -0.42 -12.08
C ALA A 296 -4.64 0.07 -12.12
N PRO A 297 -5.37 -0.22 -13.21
CA PRO A 297 -6.82 -0.06 -13.23
C PRO A 297 -7.50 -1.07 -12.29
N SER A 298 -8.58 -0.65 -11.65
CA SER A 298 -9.40 -1.52 -10.80
C SER A 298 -10.88 -1.19 -10.86
N LEU A 299 -11.69 -2.19 -10.56
CA LEU A 299 -13.15 -2.15 -10.47
C LEU A 299 -13.58 -2.60 -9.08
N GLU A 300 -14.52 -1.86 -8.48
CA GLU A 300 -15.24 -2.26 -7.28
C GLU A 300 -16.73 -2.17 -7.54
N TYR A 301 -17.45 -3.29 -7.34
CA TYR A 301 -18.91 -3.33 -7.35
C TYR A 301 -19.41 -3.87 -6.02
N TYR A 302 -20.28 -3.14 -5.38
CA TYR A 302 -20.90 -3.52 -4.12
C TYR A 302 -22.42 -3.35 -4.20
N LYS A 303 -23.15 -4.37 -3.77
CA LYS A 303 -24.59 -4.36 -3.72
C LYS A 303 -25.09 -5.11 -2.49
N LYS A 304 -25.90 -4.42 -1.69
CA LYS A 304 -26.69 -5.01 -0.60
C LYS A 304 -27.99 -5.59 -1.13
N ASN A 305 -28.44 -6.66 -0.47
CA ASN A 305 -29.69 -7.32 -0.81
C ASN A 305 -29.80 -7.67 -2.31
N LEU A 306 -28.71 -8.19 -2.88
CA LEU A 306 -28.68 -8.61 -4.28
C LEU A 306 -29.53 -9.86 -4.48
N PHE A 307 -30.52 -9.81 -5.39
CA PHE A 307 -31.50 -10.87 -5.71
C PHE A 307 -32.42 -11.24 -4.55
N VAL A 308 -31.90 -11.48 -3.34
CA VAL A 308 -32.66 -11.84 -2.14
C VAL A 308 -32.28 -10.90 -0.98
N LYS A 309 -33.23 -10.69 -0.07
CA LYS A 309 -33.00 -9.89 1.13
C LYS A 309 -31.87 -10.49 1.97
N ASN A 310 -31.01 -9.64 2.53
CA ASN A 310 -29.88 -10.01 3.37
C ASN A 310 -28.71 -10.71 2.66
N LEU A 311 -28.69 -10.78 1.33
CA LEU A 311 -27.53 -11.24 0.57
C LEU A 311 -26.76 -10.04 0.03
N ASP A 312 -25.57 -9.80 0.53
CA ASP A 312 -24.67 -8.74 0.08
C ASP A 312 -23.59 -9.32 -0.85
N LEU A 313 -23.28 -8.60 -1.92
CA LEU A 313 -22.24 -8.95 -2.88
C LEU A 313 -21.16 -7.85 -2.93
N LEU A 314 -19.91 -8.28 -2.88
CA LEU A 314 -18.75 -7.48 -3.26
C LEU A 314 -17.99 -8.19 -4.38
N LEU A 315 -17.78 -7.49 -5.49
CA LEU A 315 -16.93 -7.94 -6.58
C LEU A 315 -15.83 -6.89 -6.78
N THR A 316 -14.59 -7.34 -6.78
CA THR A 316 -13.44 -6.50 -7.15
C THR A 316 -12.62 -7.16 -8.22
N ALA A 317 -12.05 -6.35 -9.10
CA ALA A 317 -11.08 -6.81 -10.10
C ALA A 317 -10.00 -5.74 -10.24
N ASN A 318 -8.75 -6.15 -10.36
CA ASN A 318 -7.66 -5.23 -10.67
C ASN A 318 -6.63 -5.89 -11.59
N TYR A 319 -6.00 -5.05 -12.40
CA TYR A 319 -4.87 -5.40 -13.23
C TYR A 319 -3.70 -4.53 -12.88
N ASN A 320 -2.56 -5.11 -12.52
CA ASN A 320 -1.33 -4.38 -12.26
C ASN A 320 -0.33 -4.68 -13.37
N HIS A 321 0.13 -3.63 -14.04
CA HIS A 321 1.23 -3.66 -14.99
C HIS A 321 2.38 -2.83 -14.45
N ASN A 322 3.46 -3.48 -14.09
CA ASN A 322 4.64 -2.85 -13.53
C ASN A 322 5.86 -3.11 -14.41
N LEU A 323 6.62 -2.06 -14.69
CA LEU A 323 7.87 -2.13 -15.42
C LEU A 323 8.98 -1.51 -14.58
N THR A 324 10.08 -2.22 -14.41
CA THR A 324 11.26 -1.76 -13.67
C THR A 324 12.51 -1.99 -14.48
N ASN A 325 13.32 -0.94 -14.63
CA ASN A 325 14.63 -0.98 -15.26
C ASN A 325 15.72 -0.85 -14.19
N ASN A 326 16.72 -1.76 -14.24
CA ASN A 326 17.95 -1.65 -13.48
C ASN A 326 19.07 -1.30 -14.45
N VAL A 327 19.75 -0.20 -14.18
CA VAL A 327 20.78 0.36 -15.07
C VAL A 327 22.12 0.45 -14.35
N ASP A 328 23.12 -0.21 -14.90
CA ASP A 328 24.51 -0.22 -14.46
C ASP A 328 25.38 -0.29 -15.71
N THR A 329 25.64 0.87 -16.31
CA THR A 329 26.29 0.98 -17.63
C THR A 329 27.55 1.84 -17.62
N ALA A 330 27.93 2.37 -16.46
CA ALA A 330 29.05 3.25 -16.30
C ALA A 330 30.37 2.59 -16.71
N SER A 331 31.28 3.36 -17.29
CA SER A 331 32.68 2.99 -17.54
C SER A 331 33.60 3.44 -16.40
N ARG A 332 33.07 4.09 -15.38
CA ARG A 332 33.78 4.65 -14.24
C ARG A 332 33.60 3.79 -13.00
N ALA A 333 34.57 3.84 -12.12
CA ALA A 333 34.46 3.34 -10.77
C ALA A 333 34.81 4.43 -9.77
N TYR A 334 34.02 4.55 -8.72
CA TYR A 334 34.06 5.63 -7.76
C TYR A 334 34.59 5.16 -6.40
N ASN A 335 35.17 6.09 -5.65
CA ASN A 335 35.37 5.93 -4.21
C ASN A 335 34.37 6.80 -3.41
N TRP A 336 34.39 6.71 -2.09
CA TRP A 336 33.48 7.48 -1.22
C TRP A 336 33.74 8.99 -1.23
N ARG A 337 34.85 9.46 -1.77
CA ARG A 337 35.10 10.90 -1.96
C ARG A 337 34.50 11.45 -3.25
N GLY A 338 33.89 10.59 -4.08
CA GLY A 338 33.38 10.95 -5.41
C GLY A 338 34.49 11.01 -6.48
N GLU A 339 35.72 10.63 -6.13
CA GLU A 339 36.81 10.49 -7.09
C GLU A 339 36.56 9.23 -7.93
N PHE A 340 36.94 9.25 -9.21
CA PHE A 340 36.71 8.12 -10.10
C PHE A 340 37.94 7.86 -11.01
N TYR A 341 38.00 6.68 -11.55
CA TYR A 341 38.89 6.29 -12.64
C TYR A 341 38.11 5.59 -13.74
N GLU A 342 38.60 5.70 -14.98
CA GLU A 342 38.02 4.98 -16.13
C GLU A 342 38.39 3.50 -16.06
N ARG A 343 37.38 2.64 -16.21
CA ARG A 343 37.56 1.18 -16.23
C ARG A 343 37.67 0.67 -17.66
N GLY A 344 38.43 -0.38 -17.87
CA GLY A 344 38.44 -1.11 -19.14
C GLY A 344 37.16 -1.93 -19.41
N SER A 345 36.27 -2.04 -18.39
CA SER A 345 35.00 -2.74 -18.49
C SER A 345 33.86 -1.82 -18.08
N ARG A 346 32.66 -2.04 -18.63
CA ARG A 346 31.45 -1.31 -18.27
C ARG A 346 30.70 -1.99 -17.11
N GLY A 347 29.94 -1.19 -16.38
CA GLY A 347 29.17 -1.57 -15.21
C GLY A 347 30.00 -1.47 -13.92
N GLU A 348 29.47 -0.78 -12.91
CA GLU A 348 30.15 -0.61 -11.62
C GLU A 348 30.11 -1.89 -10.80
N GLN A 349 29.02 -2.63 -10.84
CA GLN A 349 28.85 -3.96 -10.26
C GLN A 349 28.72 -5.02 -11.36
N SER A 350 27.83 -4.80 -12.33
CA SER A 350 27.62 -5.72 -13.45
C SER A 350 27.04 -4.94 -14.63
N TYR A 351 27.68 -5.04 -15.81
CA TYR A 351 27.18 -4.37 -17.02
C TYR A 351 25.78 -4.85 -17.37
N GLN A 352 24.78 -4.04 -17.09
CA GLN A 352 23.39 -4.37 -17.33
C GLN A 352 22.52 -3.13 -17.62
N ASN A 353 21.56 -3.32 -18.47
CA ASN A 353 20.34 -2.54 -18.55
C ASN A 353 19.21 -3.57 -18.68
N SER A 354 18.66 -3.96 -17.55
CA SER A 354 17.65 -5.02 -17.49
C SER A 354 16.27 -4.44 -17.23
N GLU A 355 15.29 -4.96 -17.96
CA GLU A 355 13.89 -4.64 -17.82
C GLU A 355 13.14 -5.83 -17.20
N SER A 356 12.46 -5.60 -16.09
CA SER A 356 11.53 -6.56 -15.49
C SER A 356 10.10 -6.04 -15.62
N LYS A 357 9.24 -6.85 -16.22
CA LYS A 357 7.84 -6.56 -16.46
C LYS A 357 6.97 -7.55 -15.68
N ASN A 358 6.15 -7.03 -14.80
CA ASN A 358 5.18 -7.81 -14.05
C ASN A 358 3.77 -7.46 -14.55
N LYS A 359 2.96 -8.48 -14.76
CA LYS A 359 1.53 -8.37 -15.02
C LYS A 359 0.81 -9.20 -13.97
N ASN A 360 -0.20 -8.65 -13.34
CA ASN A 360 -0.97 -9.36 -12.33
C ASN A 360 -2.46 -9.03 -12.44
N TRP A 361 -3.27 -10.05 -12.67
CA TRP A 361 -4.72 -9.99 -12.61
C TRP A 361 -5.20 -10.55 -11.30
N ASN A 362 -6.04 -9.80 -10.59
CA ASN A 362 -6.71 -10.29 -9.40
C ASN A 362 -8.21 -10.05 -9.52
N GLY A 363 -8.99 -11.01 -9.07
CA GLY A 363 -10.43 -10.91 -8.94
C GLY A 363 -10.87 -11.44 -7.59
N THR A 364 -11.81 -10.76 -6.93
CA THR A 364 -12.41 -11.23 -5.67
C THR A 364 -13.92 -11.15 -5.78
N LEU A 365 -14.57 -12.28 -5.52
CA LEU A 365 -16.00 -12.40 -5.30
C LEU A 365 -16.23 -12.69 -3.82
N ARG A 366 -17.04 -11.87 -3.15
CA ARG A 366 -17.47 -12.12 -1.78
C ARG A 366 -18.97 -11.97 -1.65
N MET A 367 -19.58 -12.96 -1.05
CA MET A 367 -21.01 -12.96 -0.73
C MET A 367 -21.19 -13.12 0.78
N ASN A 368 -22.00 -12.27 1.39
CA ASN A 368 -22.39 -12.38 2.77
C ASN A 368 -23.90 -12.58 2.86
N TYR A 369 -24.33 -13.62 3.53
CA TYR A 369 -25.73 -13.87 3.80
C TYR A 369 -26.01 -13.75 5.28
N HIS A 370 -26.93 -12.86 5.65
CA HIS A 370 -27.27 -12.53 7.03
C HIS A 370 -28.60 -13.18 7.41
N ILE A 371 -28.63 -13.92 8.52
CA ILE A 371 -29.85 -14.47 9.10
C ILE A 371 -30.07 -13.80 10.46
N GLY A 372 -31.08 -12.91 10.53
CA GLY A 372 -31.25 -12.01 11.66
C GLY A 372 -30.05 -11.11 11.86
N GLU A 373 -29.78 -10.70 13.09
CA GLU A 373 -28.65 -9.84 13.45
C GLU A 373 -27.42 -10.63 13.92
N ALA A 374 -27.62 -11.90 14.29
CA ALA A 374 -26.60 -12.71 14.95
C ALA A 374 -25.78 -13.60 14.00
N HIS A 375 -26.33 -14.02 12.89
CA HIS A 375 -25.71 -15.03 12.04
C HIS A 375 -25.25 -14.43 10.71
N THR A 376 -24.01 -14.70 10.31
CA THR A 376 -23.46 -14.31 9.00
C THR A 376 -22.72 -15.48 8.38
N PHE A 377 -23.10 -15.84 7.16
CA PHE A 377 -22.38 -16.77 6.31
C PHE A 377 -21.62 -15.99 5.24
N THR A 378 -20.34 -16.24 5.11
CA THR A 378 -19.50 -15.60 4.09
C THR A 378 -18.94 -16.67 3.17
N PHE A 379 -19.13 -16.45 1.87
CA PHE A 379 -18.37 -17.12 0.80
C PHE A 379 -17.43 -16.13 0.17
N SER A 380 -16.17 -16.52 -0.02
CA SER A 380 -15.19 -15.74 -0.76
C SER A 380 -14.46 -16.61 -1.77
N HIS A 381 -14.25 -16.07 -2.98
CA HIS A 381 -13.44 -16.67 -4.02
C HIS A 381 -12.49 -15.63 -4.58
N VAL A 382 -11.19 -15.93 -4.58
CA VAL A 382 -10.14 -15.07 -5.10
C VAL A 382 -9.37 -15.79 -6.18
N VAL A 383 -9.21 -15.11 -7.31
CA VAL A 383 -8.36 -15.56 -8.42
C VAL A 383 -7.21 -14.59 -8.57
N SER A 384 -6.02 -15.11 -8.84
CA SER A 384 -4.83 -14.31 -9.15
C SER A 384 -4.04 -15.01 -10.25
N ASP A 385 -3.66 -14.24 -11.28
CA ASP A 385 -2.78 -14.68 -12.37
C ASP A 385 -1.63 -13.69 -12.48
N PHE A 386 -0.43 -14.12 -12.10
CA PHE A 386 0.79 -13.32 -12.11
C PHE A 386 1.76 -13.84 -13.16
N GLU A 387 2.23 -12.95 -14.01
CA GLU A 387 3.27 -13.20 -15.01
C GLU A 387 4.42 -12.21 -14.79
N ARG A 388 5.65 -12.71 -14.73
CA ARG A 388 6.87 -11.91 -14.73
C ARG A 388 7.78 -12.32 -15.88
N THR A 389 8.16 -11.34 -16.68
CA THR A 389 9.20 -11.46 -17.70
C THR A 389 10.37 -10.53 -17.35
N SER A 390 11.59 -10.96 -17.66
CA SER A 390 12.77 -10.13 -17.51
C SER A 390 13.64 -10.27 -18.75
N ARG A 391 14.16 -9.16 -19.25
CA ARG A 391 15.06 -9.15 -20.40
C ARG A 391 16.24 -8.21 -20.15
N SER A 392 17.39 -8.53 -20.71
CA SER A 392 18.50 -7.58 -20.81
C SER A 392 18.38 -6.79 -22.11
N ILE A 393 18.52 -5.45 -22.02
CA ILE A 393 18.53 -4.57 -23.20
C ILE A 393 19.94 -4.52 -23.79
N ILE A 394 20.96 -4.66 -22.93
CA ILE A 394 22.39 -4.65 -23.32
C ILE A 394 23.14 -5.72 -22.53
N GLY A 395 24.27 -6.15 -23.09
CA GLY A 395 25.27 -6.96 -22.38
C GLY A 395 24.84 -8.39 -22.08
N ALA A 396 23.80 -8.91 -22.72
CA ALA A 396 23.45 -10.32 -22.60
C ALA A 396 24.54 -11.17 -23.27
N SER A 397 25.53 -11.59 -22.48
CA SER A 397 26.36 -12.72 -22.85
C SER A 397 25.45 -13.93 -22.96
N SER A 398 25.40 -14.54 -24.15
CA SER A 398 24.57 -15.69 -24.50
C SER A 398 24.80 -16.96 -23.64
N LYS A 399 25.66 -16.89 -22.63
CA LYS A 399 26.05 -18.02 -21.79
C LYS A 399 25.30 -18.13 -20.45
N PHE A 400 24.56 -17.09 -20.03
CA PHE A 400 23.90 -17.11 -18.72
C PHE A 400 22.41 -16.82 -18.85
N THR A 401 21.63 -17.84 -18.63
CA THR A 401 20.22 -17.89 -18.27
C THR A 401 19.32 -16.95 -19.09
N ASP A 402 18.58 -17.53 -20.01
CA ASP A 402 17.49 -16.86 -20.68
C ASP A 402 16.38 -16.51 -19.64
N PHE A 403 16.39 -15.26 -19.14
CA PHE A 403 15.36 -14.74 -18.25
C PHE A 403 14.10 -14.31 -19.01
N SER A 404 14.03 -14.55 -20.32
CA SER A 404 12.87 -14.22 -21.14
C SER A 404 11.70 -15.19 -20.93
N ILE A 405 11.97 -16.39 -20.37
CA ILE A 405 10.93 -17.35 -20.02
C ILE A 405 10.05 -16.78 -18.92
N PRO A 406 8.74 -16.59 -19.18
CA PRO A 406 7.83 -16.01 -18.20
C PRO A 406 7.72 -16.89 -16.95
N LYS A 407 7.82 -16.25 -15.79
CA LYS A 407 7.44 -16.89 -14.51
C LYS A 407 5.95 -16.63 -14.29
N ILE A 408 5.16 -17.70 -14.35
CA ILE A 408 3.71 -17.64 -14.19
C ILE A 408 3.30 -18.28 -12.86
N THR A 409 2.43 -17.59 -12.13
CA THR A 409 1.81 -18.13 -10.91
C THR A 409 0.32 -17.89 -10.97
N ARG A 410 -0.47 -18.96 -10.90
CA ARG A 410 -1.93 -18.89 -10.84
C ARG A 410 -2.43 -19.42 -9.51
N LYS A 411 -3.34 -18.69 -8.91
CA LYS A 411 -3.96 -19.05 -7.63
C LYS A 411 -5.46 -18.91 -7.72
N ASN A 412 -6.15 -19.88 -7.10
CA ASN A 412 -7.58 -19.86 -6.86
C ASN A 412 -7.79 -20.24 -5.40
N VAL A 413 -8.37 -19.35 -4.63
CA VAL A 413 -8.61 -19.57 -3.21
C VAL A 413 -10.08 -19.36 -2.94
N SER A 414 -10.77 -20.40 -2.47
CA SER A 414 -12.14 -20.32 -2.00
C SER A 414 -12.20 -20.54 -0.50
N GLY A 415 -13.07 -19.82 0.17
CA GLY A 415 -13.27 -19.96 1.60
C GLY A 415 -14.72 -19.77 1.98
N LEU A 416 -15.12 -20.48 3.03
CA LEU A 416 -16.40 -20.35 3.68
C LEU A 416 -16.17 -19.98 5.14
N SER A 417 -16.96 -19.06 5.67
CA SER A 417 -17.00 -18.83 7.11
C SER A 417 -18.42 -18.64 7.62
N TYR A 418 -18.59 -18.99 8.88
CA TYR A 418 -19.79 -18.73 9.63
C TYR A 418 -19.43 -17.91 10.87
N ARG A 419 -20.17 -16.84 11.11
CA ARG A 419 -20.03 -16.02 12.30
C ARG A 419 -21.34 -15.97 13.08
N LEU A 420 -21.21 -16.18 14.39
CA LEU A 420 -22.26 -16.00 15.37
C LEU A 420 -21.92 -14.84 16.31
N MET A 421 -22.76 -13.82 16.35
CA MET A 421 -22.62 -12.66 17.23
C MET A 421 -23.96 -12.34 17.89
N PRO A 422 -24.36 -13.11 18.91
CA PRO A 422 -25.67 -12.94 19.60
C PRO A 422 -25.73 -11.66 20.42
N SER A 423 -24.59 -11.08 20.76
CA SER A 423 -24.48 -9.80 21.47
C SER A 423 -23.13 -9.16 21.22
N ASP A 424 -22.94 -7.89 21.55
CA ASP A 424 -21.66 -7.17 21.45
C ASP A 424 -20.52 -7.79 22.31
N LYS A 425 -20.84 -8.72 23.20
CA LYS A 425 -19.87 -9.39 24.08
C LYS A 425 -19.37 -10.73 23.54
N TRP A 426 -20.10 -11.34 22.61
CA TRP A 426 -19.81 -12.67 22.07
C TRP A 426 -19.65 -12.61 20.55
N ASN A 427 -18.52 -13.07 20.07
CA ASN A 427 -18.23 -13.20 18.65
C ASN A 427 -17.49 -14.51 18.41
N ILE A 428 -18.16 -15.47 17.78
CA ILE A 428 -17.63 -16.79 17.45
C ILE A 428 -17.57 -16.90 15.94
N SER A 429 -16.43 -17.29 15.39
CA SER A 429 -16.25 -17.50 13.96
C SER A 429 -15.66 -18.87 13.71
N ALA A 430 -16.19 -19.58 12.70
CA ALA A 430 -15.65 -20.81 12.13
C ALA A 430 -15.38 -20.61 10.64
N PHE A 431 -14.28 -21.15 10.11
CA PHE A 431 -13.84 -21.00 8.71
C PHE A 431 -12.94 -22.16 8.29
#